data_1720c96fd23a29952cc403d25bfb132d
#
_entry.id   1720c96fd23a29952cc403d25bfb132d
#
_cell.length_a   1.000
_cell.length_b   1.000
_cell.length_c   1.000
_cell.angle_alpha   90.00
_cell.angle_beta   90.00
_cell.angle_gamma   90.00
#
_symmetry.space_group_name_H-M   'P 1'
#
loop_
_entity.id
_entity.type
_entity.pdbx_description
1 polymer ?
#
loop_
_entity_poly.entity_id
_entity_poly.type
_entity_poly.pdbx_seq_one_letter_code
_entity_poly.pdbx_strand_id
1 'polypeptide(L)'
;ITVLGDKVYQLTWTNNTAHVYDLTGKEIKTFRYPGEGWGLTTDGEKLYMSDGSERIYKINPETFKREGTIAVTLRGEPVEFLNELEWIDGKIWANVYTSDFVVIIDPKSGVVEGVIDFRGLISQIEVKDDTDVFNGIAYDAATKRIFVTGKLWNKLFEVELVKR
;
A
#
# COMPACT_ATOMS: atom_id res chain seq x y z
N ILE A 1 -4.28 -5.63 2.18
CA ILE A 1 -4.41 -6.25 3.51
C ILE A 1 -3.44 -5.58 4.47
N THR A 2 -3.86 -5.34 5.73
CA THR A 2 -2.99 -4.83 6.79
C THR A 2 -3.41 -5.37 8.16
N VAL A 3 -2.49 -5.34 9.11
CA VAL A 3 -2.75 -5.74 10.51
C VAL A 3 -2.77 -4.50 11.39
N LEU A 4 -3.85 -4.33 12.17
CA LEU A 4 -3.98 -3.26 13.15
C LEU A 4 -4.43 -3.86 14.49
N GLY A 5 -3.54 -3.84 15.48
CA GLY A 5 -3.76 -4.50 16.76
C GLY A 5 -3.89 -6.01 16.61
N ASP A 6 -5.03 -6.56 17.03
CA ASP A 6 -5.38 -7.98 16.96
C ASP A 6 -6.26 -8.33 15.75
N LYS A 7 -6.39 -7.44 14.78
CA LYS A 7 -7.27 -7.58 13.61
C LYS A 7 -6.50 -7.50 12.31
N VAL A 8 -6.95 -8.28 11.34
CA VAL A 8 -6.51 -8.24 9.95
C VAL A 8 -7.61 -7.62 9.11
N TYR A 9 -7.29 -6.56 8.37
CA TYR A 9 -8.20 -5.87 7.46
C TYR A 9 -7.86 -6.22 6.03
N GLN A 10 -8.83 -6.68 5.26
CA GLN A 10 -8.69 -7.05 3.85
C GLN A 10 -9.70 -6.29 2.99
N LEU A 11 -9.21 -5.61 1.96
CA LEU A 11 -10.06 -5.01 0.93
C LEU A 11 -10.41 -6.02 -0.16
N THR A 12 -11.53 -5.79 -0.82
CA THR A 12 -11.83 -6.39 -2.12
C THR A 12 -11.65 -5.34 -3.21
N TRP A 13 -11.20 -5.73 -4.39
CA TRP A 13 -10.99 -4.78 -5.49
C TRP A 13 -12.31 -4.08 -5.89
N THR A 14 -13.29 -4.84 -6.41
CA THR A 14 -14.52 -4.30 -7.00
C THR A 14 -15.79 -4.64 -6.21
N ASN A 15 -15.71 -5.52 -5.20
CA ASN A 15 -16.88 -5.97 -4.45
C ASN A 15 -17.33 -4.99 -3.35
N ASN A 16 -16.66 -3.83 -3.21
CA ASN A 16 -16.99 -2.77 -2.25
C ASN A 16 -17.10 -3.28 -0.80
N THR A 17 -16.32 -4.30 -0.45
CA THR A 17 -16.37 -4.97 0.85
C THR A 17 -14.98 -5.02 1.48
N ALA A 18 -14.90 -4.62 2.73
CA ALA A 18 -13.74 -4.90 3.57
C ALA A 18 -14.09 -6.01 4.56
N HIS A 19 -13.26 -7.02 4.63
CA HIS A 19 -13.35 -8.10 5.60
C HIS A 19 -12.40 -7.85 6.76
N VAL A 20 -12.84 -8.17 7.95
CA VAL A 20 -12.01 -8.09 9.16
C VAL A 20 -11.94 -9.46 9.81
N TYR A 21 -10.74 -9.91 10.07
CA TYR A 21 -10.46 -11.20 10.70
C TYR A 21 -9.72 -11.00 12.02
N ASP A 22 -9.83 -11.95 12.91
CA ASP A 22 -8.88 -12.09 14.01
C ASP A 22 -7.55 -12.71 13.51
N LEU A 23 -6.54 -12.77 14.37
CA LEU A 23 -5.22 -13.33 14.01
C LEU A 23 -5.24 -14.86 13.79
N THR A 24 -6.36 -15.53 14.06
CA THR A 24 -6.56 -16.96 13.73
C THR A 24 -7.10 -17.15 12.32
N GLY A 25 -7.47 -16.07 11.63
CA GLY A 25 -8.08 -16.08 10.31
C GLY A 25 -9.61 -16.23 10.33
N LYS A 26 -10.26 -16.15 11.50
CA LYS A 26 -11.71 -16.16 11.61
C LYS A 26 -12.27 -14.79 11.27
N GLU A 27 -13.20 -14.72 10.30
CA GLU A 27 -13.91 -13.48 9.99
C GLU A 27 -14.79 -13.08 11.18
N ILE A 28 -14.62 -11.82 11.63
CA ILE A 28 -15.34 -11.25 12.76
C ILE A 28 -16.28 -10.12 12.34
N LYS A 29 -16.03 -9.49 11.19
CA LYS A 29 -16.83 -8.36 10.71
C LYS A 29 -16.60 -8.09 9.23
N THR A 30 -17.60 -7.49 8.58
CA THR A 30 -17.49 -6.92 7.24
C THR A 30 -18.01 -5.48 7.23
N PHE A 31 -17.47 -4.69 6.30
CA PHE A 31 -17.93 -3.33 6.04
C PHE A 31 -18.18 -3.14 4.55
N ARG A 32 -19.04 -2.19 4.21
CA ARG A 32 -19.21 -1.70 2.85
C ARG A 32 -18.55 -0.35 2.68
N TYR A 33 -17.88 -0.16 1.55
CA TYR A 33 -17.31 1.12 1.16
C TYR A 33 -17.54 1.41 -0.32
N PRO A 34 -17.61 2.69 -0.73
CA PRO A 34 -17.81 3.05 -2.13
C PRO A 34 -16.48 2.99 -2.91
N GLY A 35 -16.57 2.61 -4.17
CA GLY A 35 -15.41 2.59 -5.08
C GLY A 35 -14.57 1.33 -4.97
N GLU A 36 -13.40 1.35 -5.55
CA GLU A 36 -12.45 0.24 -5.52
C GLU A 36 -11.55 0.29 -4.29
N GLY A 37 -11.03 -0.85 -3.88
CA GLY A 37 -10.01 -0.96 -2.84
C GLY A 37 -8.75 -1.56 -3.41
N TRP A 38 -7.64 -0.78 -3.42
CA TRP A 38 -6.38 -1.20 -4.02
C TRP A 38 -5.34 -1.53 -2.96
N GLY A 39 -4.87 -0.56 -2.19
CA GLY A 39 -3.90 -0.73 -1.13
C GLY A 39 -4.45 -0.33 0.24
N LEU A 40 -3.86 -0.88 1.29
CA LEU A 40 -4.27 -0.62 2.66
C LEU A 40 -3.07 -0.72 3.61
N THR A 41 -2.84 0.34 4.38
CA THR A 41 -1.85 0.36 5.46
C THR A 41 -2.40 1.03 6.72
N THR A 42 -1.61 1.11 7.78
CA THR A 42 -2.00 1.71 9.06
C THR A 42 -0.84 2.44 9.73
N ASP A 43 -1.16 3.55 10.43
CA ASP A 43 -0.24 4.26 11.33
C ASP A 43 -0.27 3.72 12.77
N GLY A 44 -1.02 2.63 13.01
CA GLY A 44 -1.29 2.07 14.33
C GLY A 44 -2.58 2.55 14.98
N GLU A 45 -3.22 3.59 14.43
CA GLU A 45 -4.49 4.14 14.92
C GLU A 45 -5.57 4.17 13.83
N LYS A 46 -5.22 4.55 12.63
CA LYS A 46 -6.10 4.69 11.46
C LYS A 46 -5.63 3.79 10.33
N LEU A 47 -6.56 3.50 9.43
CA LEU A 47 -6.26 2.85 8.16
C LEU A 47 -6.11 3.92 7.06
N TYR A 48 -5.25 3.64 6.09
CA TYR A 48 -5.05 4.44 4.89
C TYR A 48 -5.29 3.56 3.68
N MET A 49 -6.21 3.98 2.80
CA MET A 49 -6.68 3.20 1.66
C MET A 49 -6.48 3.96 0.35
N SER A 50 -5.93 3.32 -0.65
CA SER A 50 -5.87 3.78 -2.04
C SER A 50 -6.99 3.15 -2.88
N ASP A 51 -7.33 3.79 -4.02
CA ASP A 51 -8.33 3.32 -4.99
C ASP A 51 -7.87 3.49 -6.45
N GLY A 52 -6.55 3.69 -6.66
CA GLY A 52 -5.96 3.94 -7.97
C GLY A 52 -5.99 5.39 -8.44
N SER A 53 -6.67 6.28 -7.73
CA SER A 53 -6.60 7.73 -7.99
C SER A 53 -5.36 8.34 -7.31
N GLU A 54 -5.25 9.68 -7.39
CA GLU A 54 -4.28 10.49 -6.65
C GLU A 54 -4.59 10.62 -5.16
N ARG A 55 -5.61 9.91 -4.65
CA ARG A 55 -6.13 10.07 -3.28
C ARG A 55 -5.81 8.88 -2.41
N ILE A 56 -5.43 9.18 -1.18
CA ILE A 56 -5.38 8.21 -0.10
C ILE A 56 -6.43 8.62 0.94
N TYR A 57 -7.30 7.69 1.31
CA TYR A 57 -8.38 7.91 2.26
C TYR A 57 -7.96 7.49 3.66
N LYS A 58 -8.13 8.39 4.63
CA LYS A 58 -8.01 8.07 6.05
C LYS A 58 -9.31 7.45 6.54
N ILE A 59 -9.24 6.22 7.05
CA ILE A 59 -10.39 5.37 7.39
C ILE A 59 -10.39 5.09 8.89
N ASN A 60 -11.57 5.22 9.50
CA ASN A 60 -11.78 4.78 10.87
C ASN A 60 -11.87 3.25 10.92
N PRO A 61 -11.01 2.56 11.70
CA PRO A 61 -10.98 1.09 11.70
C PRO A 61 -12.24 0.44 12.30
N GLU A 62 -12.94 1.12 13.22
CA GLU A 62 -14.12 0.55 13.88
C GLU A 62 -15.41 0.69 13.06
N THR A 63 -15.50 1.72 12.22
CA THR A 63 -16.70 2.03 11.42
C THR A 63 -16.49 1.90 9.92
N PHE A 64 -15.24 1.83 9.48
CA PHE A 64 -14.76 1.86 8.10
C PHE A 64 -15.22 3.12 7.32
N LYS A 65 -15.56 4.20 8.03
CA LYS A 65 -15.93 5.48 7.43
C LYS A 65 -14.68 6.29 7.08
N ARG A 66 -14.75 7.00 5.95
CA ARG A 66 -13.74 7.98 5.55
C ARG A 66 -13.79 9.18 6.50
N GLU A 67 -12.67 9.50 7.13
CA GLU A 67 -12.52 10.65 8.04
C GLU A 67 -11.68 11.76 7.41
N GLY A 68 -10.98 11.48 6.31
CA GLY A 68 -10.17 12.44 5.59
C GLY A 68 -9.69 11.91 4.25
N THR A 69 -9.15 12.81 3.46
CA THR A 69 -8.55 12.50 2.15
C THR A 69 -7.23 13.25 2.02
N ILE A 70 -6.21 12.56 1.55
CA ILE A 70 -4.89 13.09 1.23
C ILE A 70 -4.79 13.12 -0.28
N ALA A 71 -4.67 14.29 -0.89
CA ALA A 71 -4.38 14.46 -2.30
C ALA A 71 -2.86 14.39 -2.50
N VAL A 72 -2.39 13.40 -3.24
CA VAL A 72 -0.96 13.14 -3.42
C VAL A 72 -0.44 13.89 -4.64
N THR A 73 0.64 14.65 -4.43
CA THR A 73 1.25 15.44 -5.48
C THR A 73 2.77 15.32 -5.49
N LEU A 74 3.34 15.35 -6.69
CA LEU A 74 4.77 15.46 -6.93
C LEU A 74 5.06 16.76 -7.72
N ARG A 75 5.79 17.70 -7.13
CA ARG A 75 6.09 19.02 -7.71
C ARG A 75 4.83 19.79 -8.13
N GLY A 76 3.73 19.62 -7.40
CA GLY A 76 2.44 20.27 -7.65
C GLY A 76 1.51 19.52 -8.59
N GLU A 77 1.98 18.48 -9.28
CA GLU A 77 1.15 17.63 -10.15
C GLU A 77 0.61 16.42 -9.40
N PRO A 78 -0.65 15.98 -9.65
CA PRO A 78 -1.22 14.81 -9.03
C PRO A 78 -0.46 13.52 -9.40
N VAL A 79 -0.34 12.60 -8.43
CA VAL A 79 0.23 11.27 -8.65
C VAL A 79 -0.90 10.25 -8.64
N GLU A 80 -1.30 9.81 -9.81
CA GLU A 80 -2.34 8.80 -9.99
C GLU A 80 -1.78 7.37 -9.90
N PHE A 81 -2.67 6.38 -9.93
CA PHE A 81 -2.37 4.95 -9.87
C PHE A 81 -1.70 4.51 -8.56
N LEU A 82 -1.98 5.20 -7.46
CA LEU A 82 -1.54 4.77 -6.15
C LEU A 82 -2.18 3.43 -5.80
N ASN A 83 -1.35 2.41 -5.54
CA ASN A 83 -1.81 1.04 -5.33
C ASN A 83 -1.43 0.53 -3.94
N GLU A 84 -0.53 -0.41 -3.87
CA GLU A 84 -0.12 -1.00 -2.62
C GLU A 84 0.54 0.05 -1.72
N LEU A 85 0.21 0.00 -0.42
CA LEU A 85 0.61 1.00 0.56
C LEU A 85 1.32 0.35 1.75
N GLU A 86 2.38 1.00 2.23
CA GLU A 86 3.03 0.62 3.47
C GLU A 86 3.38 1.84 4.32
N TRP A 87 3.20 1.73 5.64
CA TRP A 87 3.55 2.77 6.59
C TRP A 87 4.96 2.55 7.13
N ILE A 88 5.89 3.43 6.76
CA ILE A 88 7.31 3.34 7.14
C ILE A 88 7.78 4.65 7.77
N ASP A 89 8.19 4.60 9.02
CA ASP A 89 8.79 5.74 9.75
C ASP A 89 7.98 7.06 9.63
N GLY A 90 6.65 6.97 9.77
CA GLY A 90 5.76 8.13 9.73
C GLY A 90 5.40 8.64 8.34
N LYS A 91 5.74 7.88 7.29
CA LYS A 91 5.42 8.19 5.89
C LYS A 91 4.61 7.06 5.26
N ILE A 92 3.81 7.40 4.25
CA ILE A 92 3.13 6.43 3.41
C ILE A 92 4.00 6.17 2.19
N TRP A 93 4.37 4.91 2.00
CA TRP A 93 5.01 4.45 0.79
C TRP A 93 3.94 3.85 -0.12
N ALA A 94 3.96 4.17 -1.39
CA ALA A 94 2.95 3.69 -2.33
C ALA A 94 3.60 3.22 -3.64
N ASN A 95 3.24 2.02 -4.10
CA ASN A 95 3.50 1.64 -5.48
C ASN A 95 2.69 2.53 -6.42
N VAL A 96 3.33 3.01 -7.48
CA VAL A 96 2.62 3.62 -8.63
C VAL A 96 2.36 2.50 -9.64
N TYR A 97 1.11 2.05 -9.73
CA TYR A 97 0.71 0.87 -10.51
C TYR A 97 1.11 0.98 -11.98
N THR A 98 1.52 -0.13 -12.56
CA THR A 98 2.10 -0.26 -13.91
C THR A 98 3.46 0.42 -14.09
N SER A 99 4.09 0.87 -13.02
CA SER A 99 5.45 1.40 -13.03
C SER A 99 6.35 0.65 -12.05
N ASP A 100 7.65 0.85 -12.17
CA ASP A 100 8.65 0.30 -11.24
C ASP A 100 9.02 1.31 -10.14
N PHE A 101 8.12 2.26 -9.83
CA PHE A 101 8.38 3.30 -8.84
C PHE A 101 7.54 3.13 -7.59
N VAL A 102 8.16 3.48 -6.46
CA VAL A 102 7.49 3.71 -5.18
C VAL A 102 7.67 5.17 -4.80
N VAL A 103 6.60 5.82 -4.38
CA VAL A 103 6.64 7.20 -3.87
C VAL A 103 6.54 7.21 -2.36
N ILE A 104 7.31 8.10 -1.72
CA ILE A 104 7.30 8.36 -0.28
C ILE A 104 6.49 9.63 -0.04
N ILE A 105 5.38 9.52 0.66
CA ILE A 105 4.36 10.55 0.80
C ILE A 105 4.33 11.05 2.24
N ASP A 106 4.35 12.36 2.44
CA ASP A 106 4.04 12.95 3.73
C ASP A 106 2.52 12.88 3.99
N PRO A 107 2.05 12.16 5.02
CA PRO A 107 0.62 11.95 5.25
C PRO A 107 -0.15 13.21 5.68
N LYS A 108 0.56 14.28 6.06
CA LYS A 108 -0.05 15.55 6.49
C LYS A 108 -0.33 16.47 5.31
N SER A 109 0.61 16.55 4.37
CA SER A 109 0.54 17.45 3.21
C SER A 109 0.13 16.77 1.92
N GLY A 110 0.32 15.45 1.79
CA GLY A 110 0.17 14.72 0.54
C GLY A 110 1.34 14.90 -0.44
N VAL A 111 2.37 15.66 -0.05
CA VAL A 111 3.53 15.91 -0.91
C VAL A 111 4.41 14.68 -0.97
N VAL A 112 4.82 14.30 -2.17
CA VAL A 112 5.85 13.26 -2.39
C VAL A 112 7.22 13.85 -2.05
N GLU A 113 7.87 13.29 -1.05
CA GLU A 113 9.21 13.69 -0.58
C GLU A 113 10.34 12.85 -1.18
N GLY A 114 10.01 11.69 -1.72
CA GLY A 114 10.99 10.78 -2.32
C GLY A 114 10.36 9.89 -3.38
N VAL A 115 11.18 9.48 -4.34
CA VAL A 115 10.83 8.48 -5.35
C VAL A 115 11.90 7.42 -5.35
N ILE A 116 11.49 6.16 -5.25
CA ILE A 116 12.38 5.00 -5.28
C ILE A 116 12.22 4.33 -6.63
N ASP A 117 13.34 4.05 -7.27
CA ASP A 117 13.43 3.44 -8.59
C ASP A 117 13.82 1.97 -8.48
N PHE A 118 12.89 1.07 -8.82
CA PHE A 118 13.07 -0.39 -8.85
C PHE A 118 13.20 -0.94 -10.27
N ARG A 119 13.42 -0.06 -11.28
CA ARG A 119 13.61 -0.52 -12.66
C ARG A 119 14.70 -1.57 -12.77
N GLY A 120 14.39 -2.65 -13.47
CA GLY A 120 15.28 -3.78 -13.64
C GLY A 120 15.13 -4.87 -12.58
N LEU A 121 14.38 -4.67 -11.51
CA LEU A 121 14.19 -5.71 -10.50
C LEU A 121 13.50 -6.96 -11.08
N ILE A 122 12.58 -6.77 -12.02
CA ILE A 122 11.90 -7.86 -12.74
C ILE A 122 12.88 -8.80 -13.49
N SER A 123 14.04 -8.30 -13.91
CA SER A 123 15.06 -9.14 -14.57
C SER A 123 15.72 -10.15 -13.63
N GLN A 124 15.49 -10.04 -12.33
CA GLN A 124 16.05 -10.93 -11.32
C GLN A 124 15.11 -12.07 -10.90
N ILE A 125 13.90 -12.11 -11.46
CA ILE A 125 12.94 -13.19 -11.26
C ILE A 125 12.88 -14.11 -12.47
N GLU A 126 12.28 -15.29 -12.30
CA GLU A 126 11.85 -16.12 -13.41
C GLU A 126 10.52 -15.59 -13.95
N VAL A 127 10.55 -14.94 -15.09
CA VAL A 127 9.37 -14.41 -15.77
C VAL A 127 8.60 -15.55 -16.42
N LYS A 128 7.30 -15.65 -16.13
CA LYS A 128 6.34 -16.60 -16.71
C LYS A 128 5.25 -15.84 -17.45
N ASP A 129 4.43 -16.55 -18.19
CA ASP A 129 3.33 -15.97 -19.00
C ASP A 129 2.31 -15.20 -18.14
N ASP A 130 2.16 -15.56 -16.86
CA ASP A 130 1.26 -14.92 -15.90
C ASP A 130 1.96 -13.92 -14.97
N THR A 131 3.28 -13.71 -15.10
CA THR A 131 4.01 -12.71 -14.31
C THR A 131 3.46 -11.32 -14.59
N ASP A 132 3.05 -10.63 -13.52
CA ASP A 132 2.43 -9.31 -13.61
C ASP A 132 3.37 -8.25 -13.00
N VAL A 133 2.88 -7.05 -12.80
CA VAL A 133 3.66 -5.84 -12.45
C VAL A 133 4.30 -5.89 -11.05
N PHE A 134 5.33 -5.10 -10.88
CA PHE A 134 5.88 -4.74 -9.57
C PHE A 134 4.80 -4.08 -8.70
N ASN A 135 4.44 -4.70 -7.58
CA ASN A 135 3.45 -4.18 -6.64
C ASN A 135 3.48 -5.00 -5.36
N GLY A 136 3.98 -4.42 -4.30
CA GLY A 136 4.05 -5.05 -2.98
C GLY A 136 5.23 -4.52 -2.19
N ILE A 137 4.95 -3.97 -0.99
CA ILE A 137 5.93 -3.46 -0.04
C ILE A 137 5.58 -4.06 1.32
N ALA A 138 6.58 -4.46 2.09
CA ALA A 138 6.40 -4.82 3.47
C ALA A 138 7.56 -4.28 4.31
N TYR A 139 7.26 -3.87 5.53
CA TYR A 139 8.22 -3.31 6.45
C TYR A 139 8.21 -4.05 7.79
N ASP A 140 9.36 -4.58 8.17
CA ASP A 140 9.58 -5.08 9.53
C ASP A 140 10.15 -3.95 10.40
N ALA A 141 9.28 -3.32 11.16
CA ALA A 141 9.64 -2.20 12.03
C ALA A 141 10.62 -2.60 13.16
N ALA A 142 10.65 -3.87 13.57
CA ALA A 142 11.54 -4.34 14.63
C ALA A 142 13.00 -4.43 14.16
N THR A 143 13.21 -4.83 12.91
CA THR A 143 14.55 -4.99 12.31
C THR A 143 14.86 -3.90 11.29
N LYS A 144 13.91 -3.02 10.96
CA LYS A 144 13.96 -1.97 9.94
C LYS A 144 14.27 -2.51 8.54
N ARG A 145 13.79 -3.71 8.25
CA ARG A 145 13.97 -4.35 6.96
C ARG A 145 12.80 -4.03 6.04
N ILE A 146 13.12 -3.73 4.79
CA ILE A 146 12.15 -3.43 3.75
C ILE A 146 12.15 -4.57 2.75
N PHE A 147 10.97 -5.04 2.39
CA PHE A 147 10.78 -6.11 1.41
C PHE A 147 9.89 -5.62 0.29
N VAL A 148 10.20 -6.04 -0.93
CA VAL A 148 9.39 -5.71 -2.12
C VAL A 148 9.21 -6.93 -3.00
N THR A 149 8.09 -6.96 -3.73
CA THR A 149 7.76 -8.02 -4.67
C THR A 149 6.88 -7.50 -5.81
N GLY A 150 6.45 -8.35 -6.70
CA GLY A 150 5.42 -8.06 -7.71
C GLY A 150 4.33 -9.11 -7.71
N LYS A 151 3.24 -8.81 -8.41
CA LYS A 151 2.11 -9.72 -8.57
C LYS A 151 2.55 -10.96 -9.33
N LEU A 152 2.27 -12.13 -8.75
CA LEU A 152 2.66 -13.45 -9.27
C LEU A 152 4.17 -13.66 -9.43
N TRP A 153 4.98 -12.84 -8.78
CA TRP A 153 6.42 -13.04 -8.74
C TRP A 153 6.79 -14.23 -7.84
N ASN A 154 7.83 -14.95 -8.23
CA ASN A 154 8.35 -16.09 -7.48
C ASN A 154 9.44 -15.70 -6.47
N LYS A 155 9.68 -14.40 -6.27
CA LYS A 155 10.67 -13.87 -5.32
C LYS A 155 10.13 -12.70 -4.51
N LEU A 156 10.58 -12.65 -3.28
CA LEU A 156 10.52 -11.50 -2.38
C LEU A 156 11.96 -10.98 -2.22
N PHE A 157 12.14 -9.68 -2.36
CA PHE A 157 13.46 -9.04 -2.24
C PHE A 157 13.53 -8.24 -0.95
N GLU A 158 14.58 -8.47 -0.17
CA GLU A 158 15.00 -7.53 0.85
C GLU A 158 15.85 -6.45 0.20
N VAL A 159 15.54 -5.18 0.50
CA VAL A 159 16.17 -4.03 -0.16
C VAL A 159 16.72 -3.04 0.84
N GLU A 160 17.82 -2.40 0.46
CA GLU A 160 18.40 -1.26 1.15
C GLU A 160 18.39 -0.05 0.21
N LEU A 161 17.98 1.11 0.73
CA LEU A 161 17.90 2.33 -0.08
C LEU A 161 19.24 3.02 -0.15
N VAL A 162 19.67 3.31 -1.37
CA VAL A 162 20.87 4.09 -1.67
C VAL A 162 20.44 5.44 -2.27
N LYS A 163 20.82 6.55 -1.62
CA LYS A 163 20.60 7.88 -2.19
C LYS A 163 21.49 8.09 -3.40
N ARG A 164 20.88 8.56 -4.47
CA ARG A 164 21.56 9.06 -5.66
C ARG A 164 21.63 10.58 -5.66
#